data_7f4b9c546e52fe1248e76166a280b5b0
#
_entry.id   7f4b9c546e52fe1248e76166a280b5b0
#
_cell.length_a   1.000
_cell.length_b   1.000
_cell.length_c   1.000
_cell.angle_alpha   90.00
_cell.angle_beta   90.00
_cell.angle_gamma   90.00
#
_symmetry.space_group_name_H-M   'P 1'
#
loop_
_entity.id
_entity.type
_entity.pdbx_description
1 polymer ?
#
loop_
_entity_poly.entity_id
_entity_poly.type
_entity_poly.pdbx_seq_one_letter_code
_entity_poly.pdbx_strand_id
1 'polypeptide(L)'
;MDTVSNYTETLEKTVRDLLERQDDLIRTAFTDQLTGLGNRGGFARSLEEIWEQELPVTMAFIDIDNLKHCNDVFGHDEGNRYILQVSLYLKLYMKVDEAAFRIGGDEFAILSTIATEDDLAERLEHCRTVLLKNNDSEMPHSFSYGVSHADPALGEVSNRMTLDADHRMYDYKLRHAMHLDR
;
A
#
# COMPACT_ATOMS: atom_id res chain seq x y z
N MET A 1 -21.62 -49.39 9.27
CA MET A 1 -21.36 -48.37 8.24
C MET A 1 -21.30 -46.93 8.80
N ASP A 2 -21.92 -46.65 9.93
CA ASP A 2 -22.03 -45.29 10.49
C ASP A 2 -20.75 -44.70 11.11
N THR A 3 -19.86 -45.54 11.70
CA THR A 3 -18.68 -45.02 12.44
C THR A 3 -17.62 -44.45 11.52
N VAL A 4 -17.38 -45.06 10.36
CA VAL A 4 -16.38 -44.57 9.38
C VAL A 4 -16.86 -43.26 8.74
N SER A 5 -18.15 -43.20 8.39
CA SER A 5 -18.78 -42.00 7.81
C SER A 5 -18.70 -40.82 8.78
N ASN A 6 -19.01 -41.03 10.07
CA ASN A 6 -18.93 -39.98 11.09
C ASN A 6 -17.49 -39.51 11.36
N TYR A 7 -16.51 -40.44 11.30
CA TYR A 7 -15.09 -40.11 11.44
C TYR A 7 -14.59 -39.26 10.26
N THR A 8 -15.01 -39.60 9.03
CA THR A 8 -14.67 -38.84 7.81
C THR A 8 -15.22 -37.42 7.86
N GLU A 9 -16.50 -37.26 8.23
CA GLU A 9 -17.15 -35.95 8.36
C GLU A 9 -16.48 -35.07 9.43
N THR A 10 -16.10 -35.67 10.57
CA THR A 10 -15.36 -34.97 11.63
C THR A 10 -13.99 -34.53 11.16
N LEU A 11 -13.27 -35.35 10.41
CA LEU A 11 -11.97 -35.04 9.86
C LEU A 11 -12.04 -33.90 8.82
N GLU A 12 -13.00 -33.97 7.90
CA GLU A 12 -13.25 -32.93 6.90
C GLU A 12 -13.56 -31.59 7.55
N LYS A 13 -14.38 -31.59 8.59
CA LYS A 13 -14.68 -30.37 9.36
C LYS A 13 -13.42 -29.81 10.03
N THR A 14 -12.62 -30.68 10.69
CA THR A 14 -11.39 -30.24 11.35
C THR A 14 -10.39 -29.66 10.35
N VAL A 15 -10.22 -30.27 9.18
CA VAL A 15 -9.35 -29.77 8.12
C VAL A 15 -9.84 -28.40 7.62
N ARG A 16 -11.13 -28.23 7.41
CA ARG A 16 -11.72 -26.95 7.00
C ARG A 16 -11.46 -25.87 8.06
N ASP A 17 -11.74 -26.16 9.33
CA ASP A 17 -11.52 -25.23 10.44
C ASP A 17 -10.04 -24.83 10.56
N LEU A 18 -9.11 -25.76 10.30
CA LEU A 18 -7.67 -25.48 10.30
C LEU A 18 -7.26 -24.58 9.12
N LEU A 19 -7.80 -24.83 7.92
CA LEU A 19 -7.52 -24.01 6.74
C LEU A 19 -8.06 -22.59 6.92
N GLU A 20 -9.27 -22.43 7.43
CA GLU A 20 -9.85 -21.11 7.74
C GLU A 20 -9.01 -20.33 8.76
N ARG A 21 -8.55 -21.00 9.82
CA ARG A 21 -7.63 -20.38 10.80
C ARG A 21 -6.28 -20.02 10.20
N GLN A 22 -5.75 -20.84 9.33
CA GLN A 22 -4.50 -20.54 8.62
C GLN A 22 -4.65 -19.31 7.75
N ASP A 23 -5.73 -19.21 6.97
CA ASP A 23 -6.03 -18.04 6.12
C ASP A 23 -6.21 -16.77 6.95
N ASP A 24 -6.91 -16.85 8.09
CA ASP A 24 -7.06 -15.73 9.02
C ASP A 24 -5.73 -15.28 9.62
N LEU A 25 -4.87 -16.21 9.98
CA LEU A 25 -3.53 -15.89 10.49
C LEU A 25 -2.66 -15.22 9.43
N ILE A 26 -2.65 -15.73 8.20
CA ILE A 26 -1.92 -15.14 7.06
C ILE A 26 -2.46 -13.73 6.79
N ARG A 27 -3.79 -13.57 6.73
CA ARG A 27 -4.41 -12.26 6.50
C ARG A 27 -4.04 -11.27 7.60
N THR A 28 -4.09 -11.67 8.87
CA THR A 28 -3.73 -10.80 10.00
C THR A 28 -2.25 -10.44 10.00
N ALA A 29 -1.37 -11.38 9.61
CA ALA A 29 0.07 -11.15 9.56
C ALA A 29 0.50 -10.17 8.45
N PHE A 30 -0.22 -10.12 7.32
CA PHE A 30 0.20 -9.39 6.13
C PHE A 30 -0.77 -8.28 5.65
N THR A 31 -1.85 -8.00 6.40
CA THR A 31 -2.85 -6.99 6.05
C THR A 31 -2.94 -5.90 7.13
N ASP A 32 -3.06 -4.64 6.72
CA ASP A 32 -3.38 -3.51 7.59
C ASP A 32 -4.87 -3.52 7.95
N GLN A 33 -5.19 -3.54 9.24
CA GLN A 33 -6.55 -3.70 9.76
C GLN A 33 -7.47 -2.51 9.44
N LEU A 34 -6.91 -1.30 9.32
CA LEU A 34 -7.69 -0.10 9.04
C LEU A 34 -8.06 -0.02 7.55
N THR A 35 -7.08 -0.22 6.67
CA THR A 35 -7.24 0.04 5.23
C THR A 35 -7.59 -1.20 4.41
N GLY A 36 -7.30 -2.41 4.95
CA GLY A 36 -7.39 -3.66 4.22
C GLY A 36 -6.40 -3.77 3.05
N LEU A 37 -5.37 -2.92 3.00
CA LEU A 37 -4.20 -3.05 2.15
C LEU A 37 -3.21 -4.05 2.77
N GLY A 38 -2.16 -4.44 2.03
CA GLY A 38 -1.03 -5.11 2.65
C GLY A 38 -0.42 -4.23 3.75
N ASN A 39 0.15 -4.84 4.78
CA ASN A 39 0.91 -4.14 5.81
C ASN A 39 2.41 -4.16 5.49
N ARG A 40 3.25 -3.63 6.38
CA ARG A 40 4.71 -3.60 6.24
C ARG A 40 5.32 -4.99 6.04
N GLY A 41 4.78 -6.01 6.73
CA GLY A 41 5.23 -7.41 6.56
C GLY A 41 4.88 -7.95 5.17
N GLY A 42 3.67 -7.64 4.69
CA GLY A 42 3.23 -7.98 3.33
C GLY A 42 4.07 -7.30 2.26
N PHE A 43 4.42 -6.02 2.44
CA PHE A 43 5.32 -5.30 1.55
C PHE A 43 6.70 -5.96 1.45
N ALA A 44 7.33 -6.25 2.61
CA ALA A 44 8.67 -6.86 2.65
C ALA A 44 8.68 -8.21 1.95
N ARG A 45 7.68 -9.05 2.23
CA ARG A 45 7.50 -10.35 1.60
C ARG A 45 7.31 -10.27 0.08
N SER A 46 6.41 -9.39 -0.38
CA SER A 46 6.16 -9.23 -1.82
C SER A 46 7.39 -8.73 -2.56
N LEU A 47 8.15 -7.81 -1.96
CA LEU A 47 9.39 -7.32 -2.56
C LEU A 47 10.45 -8.43 -2.64
N GLU A 48 10.60 -9.25 -1.59
CA GLU A 48 11.50 -10.39 -1.57
C GLU A 48 11.13 -11.42 -2.65
N GLU A 49 9.84 -11.79 -2.76
CA GLU A 49 9.33 -12.72 -3.78
C GLU A 49 9.60 -12.21 -5.21
N ILE A 50 9.42 -10.90 -5.49
CA ILE A 50 9.74 -10.28 -6.78
C ILE A 50 11.25 -10.36 -7.06
N TRP A 51 12.08 -10.10 -6.04
CA TRP A 51 13.54 -10.13 -6.14
C TRP A 51 14.07 -11.53 -6.39
N GLU A 52 13.55 -12.54 -5.70
CA GLU A 52 13.89 -13.97 -5.90
C GLU A 52 13.53 -14.48 -7.29
N GLN A 53 12.47 -13.92 -7.90
CA GLN A 53 12.05 -14.25 -9.26
C GLN A 53 12.78 -13.44 -10.34
N GLU A 54 13.72 -12.57 -9.94
CA GLU A 54 14.46 -11.67 -10.85
C GLU A 54 13.55 -10.84 -11.75
N LEU A 55 12.37 -10.43 -11.25
CA LEU A 55 11.42 -9.62 -12.00
C LEU A 55 11.75 -8.14 -11.87
N PRO A 56 11.67 -7.35 -12.95
CA PRO A 56 11.74 -5.91 -12.86
C PRO A 56 10.59 -5.38 -12.02
N VAL A 57 10.86 -4.36 -11.22
CA VAL A 57 9.87 -3.78 -10.32
C VAL A 57 9.93 -2.26 -10.30
N THR A 58 8.77 -1.63 -10.40
CA THR A 58 8.57 -0.21 -10.14
C THR A 58 7.89 -0.07 -8.77
N MET A 59 8.46 0.77 -7.93
CA MET A 59 7.98 1.06 -6.58
C MET A 59 7.58 2.52 -6.47
N ALA A 60 6.48 2.78 -5.78
CA ALA A 60 6.18 4.12 -5.28
C ALA A 60 6.15 4.12 -3.75
N PHE A 61 6.79 5.10 -3.12
CA PHE A 61 6.51 5.51 -1.75
C PHE A 61 5.59 6.72 -1.74
N ILE A 62 4.66 6.72 -0.79
CA ILE A 62 3.58 7.70 -0.68
C ILE A 62 3.44 8.07 0.79
N ASP A 63 3.30 9.37 1.08
CA ASP A 63 3.11 9.91 2.42
C ASP A 63 1.90 10.85 2.41
N ILE A 64 0.96 10.68 3.35
CA ILE A 64 -0.23 11.53 3.48
C ILE A 64 0.19 12.93 3.96
N ASP A 65 -0.20 13.96 3.20
CA ASP A 65 0.14 15.33 3.52
C ASP A 65 -0.65 15.82 4.76
N ASN A 66 0.05 16.42 5.71
CA ASN A 66 -0.54 17.07 6.87
C ASN A 66 -1.46 16.20 7.76
N LEU A 67 -1.33 14.86 7.76
CA LEU A 67 -2.14 13.97 8.59
C LEU A 67 -2.04 14.32 10.08
N LYS A 68 -0.84 14.68 10.56
CA LYS A 68 -0.67 15.10 11.95
C LYS A 68 -1.51 16.35 12.27
N HIS A 69 -1.51 17.35 11.41
CA HIS A 69 -2.33 18.55 11.59
C HIS A 69 -3.82 18.20 11.59
N CYS A 70 -4.26 17.32 10.69
CA CYS A 70 -5.63 16.80 10.70
C CYS A 70 -6.01 16.17 12.05
N ASN A 71 -5.16 15.29 12.57
CA ASN A 71 -5.37 14.66 13.89
C ASN A 71 -5.43 15.69 15.03
N ASP A 72 -4.51 16.66 15.01
CA ASP A 72 -4.40 17.66 16.08
C ASP A 72 -5.60 18.63 16.12
N VAL A 73 -6.19 18.95 14.97
CA VAL A 73 -7.33 19.90 14.83
C VAL A 73 -8.69 19.21 14.88
N PHE A 74 -8.84 18.09 14.16
CA PHE A 74 -10.14 17.43 13.95
C PHE A 74 -10.28 16.09 14.70
N GLY A 75 -9.19 15.63 15.34
CA GLY A 75 -9.15 14.37 16.08
C GLY A 75 -8.82 13.14 15.24
N HIS A 76 -8.50 12.04 15.92
CA HIS A 76 -8.04 10.80 15.28
C HIS A 76 -9.09 10.13 14.39
N ASP A 77 -10.37 10.34 14.64
CA ASP A 77 -11.44 9.77 13.79
C ASP A 77 -11.44 10.40 12.39
N GLU A 78 -11.16 11.70 12.31
CA GLU A 78 -11.00 12.39 11.02
C GLU A 78 -9.71 11.96 10.32
N GLY A 79 -8.60 11.84 11.05
CA GLY A 79 -7.36 11.30 10.49
C GLY A 79 -7.52 9.87 9.95
N ASN A 80 -8.29 9.01 10.63
CA ASN A 80 -8.61 7.68 10.14
C ASN A 80 -9.46 7.73 8.86
N ARG A 81 -10.41 8.66 8.76
CA ARG A 81 -11.19 8.89 7.50
C ARG A 81 -10.29 9.33 6.37
N TYR A 82 -9.33 10.22 6.64
CA TYR A 82 -8.35 10.65 5.66
C TYR A 82 -7.50 9.46 5.14
N ILE A 83 -6.95 8.65 6.05
CA ILE A 83 -6.21 7.43 5.70
C ILE A 83 -7.05 6.48 4.83
N LEU A 84 -8.30 6.24 5.23
CA LEU A 84 -9.24 5.38 4.48
C LEU A 84 -9.54 5.94 3.10
N GLN A 85 -9.73 7.25 2.97
CA GLN A 85 -9.99 7.89 1.69
C GLN A 85 -8.78 7.75 0.75
N VAL A 86 -7.56 8.07 1.22
CA VAL A 86 -6.34 7.87 0.42
C VAL A 86 -6.21 6.41 -0.02
N SER A 87 -6.39 5.46 0.91
CA SER A 87 -6.29 4.03 0.59
C SER A 87 -7.31 3.58 -0.45
N LEU A 88 -8.53 4.10 -0.41
CA LEU A 88 -9.57 3.83 -1.40
C LEU A 88 -9.17 4.35 -2.79
N TYR A 89 -8.68 5.59 -2.86
CA TYR A 89 -8.24 6.18 -4.11
C TYR A 89 -7.03 5.44 -4.69
N LEU A 90 -6.04 5.07 -3.88
CA LEU A 90 -4.93 4.24 -4.34
C LEU A 90 -5.43 2.91 -4.95
N LYS A 91 -6.36 2.21 -4.26
CA LYS A 91 -6.97 0.98 -4.79
C LYS A 91 -7.66 1.18 -6.15
N LEU A 92 -8.39 2.28 -6.33
CA LEU A 92 -9.10 2.57 -7.58
C LEU A 92 -8.16 2.83 -8.76
N TYR A 93 -6.94 3.30 -8.50
CA TYR A 93 -5.96 3.62 -9.53
C TYR A 93 -4.93 2.52 -9.78
N MET A 94 -4.98 1.42 -9.01
CA MET A 94 -4.13 0.25 -9.21
C MET A 94 -4.62 -0.63 -10.37
N LYS A 95 -3.66 -1.24 -11.07
CA LYS A 95 -3.91 -2.31 -12.05
C LYS A 95 -3.97 -3.67 -11.33
N VAL A 96 -4.45 -4.71 -12.03
CA VAL A 96 -4.70 -6.05 -11.44
C VAL A 96 -3.43 -6.69 -10.87
N ASP A 97 -2.28 -6.46 -11.51
CA ASP A 97 -0.99 -7.07 -11.11
C ASP A 97 -0.13 -6.13 -10.26
N GLU A 98 -0.77 -5.18 -9.55
CA GLU A 98 -0.12 -4.25 -8.64
C GLU A 98 -0.58 -4.50 -7.21
N ALA A 99 0.30 -4.27 -6.25
CA ALA A 99 0.00 -4.39 -4.84
C ALA A 99 0.26 -3.09 -4.10
N ALA A 100 -0.71 -2.66 -3.26
CA ALA A 100 -0.56 -1.52 -2.38
C ALA A 100 -0.48 -1.96 -0.92
N PHE A 101 0.31 -1.24 -0.16
CA PHE A 101 0.62 -1.54 1.24
C PHE A 101 0.56 -0.26 2.07
N ARG A 102 0.15 -0.39 3.32
CA ARG A 102 0.35 0.64 4.34
C ARG A 102 1.51 0.22 5.22
N ILE A 103 2.63 0.94 5.12
CA ILE A 103 3.90 0.57 5.77
C ILE A 103 4.20 1.36 7.05
N GLY A 104 3.46 2.43 7.28
CA GLY A 104 3.56 3.30 8.44
C GLY A 104 2.21 3.92 8.81
N GLY A 105 2.21 4.91 9.70
CA GLY A 105 1.00 5.63 10.10
C GLY A 105 0.34 6.38 8.93
N ASP A 106 1.15 7.14 8.21
CA ASP A 106 0.83 7.98 7.04
C ASP A 106 1.51 7.51 5.75
N GLU A 107 2.31 6.44 5.83
CA GLU A 107 3.14 5.95 4.75
C GLU A 107 2.52 4.75 4.03
N PHE A 108 2.51 4.83 2.69
CA PHE A 108 2.07 3.75 1.82
C PHE A 108 3.16 3.40 0.79
N ALA A 109 3.05 2.21 0.23
CA ALA A 109 3.88 1.79 -0.89
C ALA A 109 3.03 1.08 -1.95
N ILE A 110 3.46 1.16 -3.21
CA ILE A 110 2.92 0.36 -4.32
C ILE A 110 4.09 -0.39 -4.96
N LEU A 111 3.87 -1.66 -5.29
CA LEU A 111 4.77 -2.47 -6.10
C LEU A 111 4.06 -2.86 -7.39
N SER A 112 4.77 -2.72 -8.52
CA SER A 112 4.32 -3.10 -9.86
C SER A 112 5.44 -3.76 -10.64
N THR A 113 5.20 -4.94 -11.19
CA THR A 113 6.14 -5.62 -12.11
C THR A 113 5.85 -5.31 -13.58
N ILE A 114 4.86 -4.46 -13.86
CA ILE A 114 4.37 -4.15 -15.21
C ILE A 114 4.43 -2.66 -15.56
N ALA A 115 4.45 -1.76 -14.58
CA ALA A 115 4.46 -0.33 -14.81
C ALA A 115 5.89 0.19 -15.03
N THR A 116 6.02 1.23 -15.85
CA THR A 116 7.20 2.09 -15.88
C THR A 116 7.12 3.15 -14.78
N GLU A 117 8.24 3.83 -14.46
CA GLU A 117 8.23 4.98 -13.54
C GLU A 117 7.22 6.04 -13.99
N ASP A 118 7.24 6.40 -15.28
CA ASP A 118 6.38 7.44 -15.83
C ASP A 118 4.90 7.05 -15.77
N ASP A 119 4.53 5.81 -16.12
CA ASP A 119 3.12 5.32 -16.02
C ASP A 119 2.61 5.36 -14.59
N LEU A 120 3.41 4.92 -13.62
CA LEU A 120 3.00 4.92 -12.22
C LEU A 120 2.93 6.34 -11.66
N ALA A 121 3.89 7.21 -12.00
CA ALA A 121 3.91 8.60 -11.58
C ALA A 121 2.72 9.39 -12.14
N GLU A 122 2.39 9.24 -13.43
CA GLU A 122 1.24 9.90 -14.06
C GLU A 122 -0.09 9.47 -13.40
N ARG A 123 -0.24 8.18 -13.13
CA ARG A 123 -1.44 7.65 -12.44
C ARG A 123 -1.57 8.17 -11.01
N LEU A 124 -0.47 8.25 -10.27
CA LEU A 124 -0.46 8.81 -8.92
C LEU A 124 -0.78 10.29 -8.90
N GLU A 125 -0.25 11.08 -9.85
CA GLU A 125 -0.60 12.51 -9.97
C GLU A 125 -2.07 12.71 -10.33
N HIS A 126 -2.61 11.89 -11.22
CA HIS A 126 -4.03 11.91 -11.53
C HIS A 126 -4.87 11.53 -10.31
N CYS A 127 -4.51 10.44 -9.60
CA CYS A 127 -5.16 10.01 -8.37
C CYS A 127 -5.19 11.14 -7.32
N ARG A 128 -4.05 11.79 -7.07
CA ARG A 128 -3.93 12.93 -6.16
C ARG A 128 -4.81 14.11 -6.56
N THR A 129 -4.81 14.45 -7.85
CA THR A 129 -5.64 15.55 -8.38
C THR A 129 -7.13 15.27 -8.18
N VAL A 130 -7.58 14.04 -8.41
CA VAL A 130 -8.98 13.64 -8.23
C VAL A 130 -9.35 13.58 -6.75
N LEU A 131 -8.46 13.11 -5.90
CA LEU A 131 -8.63 13.12 -4.44
C LEU A 131 -8.83 14.55 -3.92
N LEU A 132 -7.97 15.50 -4.32
CA LEU A 132 -8.08 16.91 -3.96
C LEU A 132 -9.40 17.54 -4.39
N LYS A 133 -9.91 17.20 -5.58
CA LYS A 133 -11.15 17.77 -6.13
C LYS A 133 -12.42 17.21 -5.48
N ASN A 134 -12.37 15.95 -5.04
CA ASN A 134 -13.53 15.23 -4.49
C ASN A 134 -13.49 15.13 -2.96
N ASN A 135 -12.85 16.08 -2.32
CA ASN A 135 -12.73 16.12 -0.87
C ASN A 135 -13.80 17.06 -0.30
N ASP A 136 -14.73 16.49 0.50
CA ASP A 136 -15.78 17.25 1.22
C ASP A 136 -15.34 17.65 2.64
N SER A 137 -14.07 17.37 3.03
CA SER A 137 -13.52 17.74 4.33
C SER A 137 -13.13 19.21 4.38
N GLU A 138 -13.13 19.81 5.58
CA GLU A 138 -12.67 21.17 5.82
C GLU A 138 -11.16 21.35 5.52
N MET A 139 -10.40 20.24 5.51
CA MET A 139 -8.99 20.22 5.15
C MET A 139 -8.78 19.44 3.84
N PRO A 140 -7.99 19.96 2.88
CA PRO A 140 -7.68 19.26 1.65
C PRO A 140 -6.94 17.94 1.92
N HIS A 141 -7.46 16.83 1.41
CA HIS A 141 -6.77 15.54 1.47
C HIS A 141 -5.86 15.40 0.27
N SER A 142 -4.59 15.14 0.51
CA SER A 142 -3.53 14.99 -0.49
C SER A 142 -2.47 14.03 -0.02
N PHE A 143 -1.58 13.65 -0.91
CA PHE A 143 -0.39 12.88 -0.60
C PHE A 143 0.78 13.30 -1.48
N SER A 144 1.98 13.11 -0.97
CA SER A 144 3.24 13.25 -1.69
C SER A 144 3.76 11.88 -2.08
N TYR A 145 4.48 11.75 -3.18
CA TYR A 145 4.98 10.46 -3.65
C TYR A 145 6.33 10.58 -4.36
N GLY A 146 7.06 9.46 -4.39
CA GLY A 146 8.25 9.24 -5.19
C GLY A 146 8.22 7.87 -5.83
N VAL A 147 8.62 7.78 -7.09
CA VAL A 147 8.65 6.54 -7.87
C VAL A 147 10.08 6.20 -8.24
N SER A 148 10.45 4.93 -8.16
CA SER A 148 11.73 4.39 -8.62
C SER A 148 11.53 3.03 -9.27
N HIS A 149 12.49 2.63 -10.10
CA HIS A 149 12.49 1.34 -10.80
C HIS A 149 13.81 0.63 -10.54
N ALA A 150 13.77 -0.70 -10.50
CA ALA A 150 14.95 -1.54 -10.49
C ALA A 150 14.70 -2.84 -11.26
N ASP A 151 15.75 -3.34 -11.88
CA ASP A 151 15.78 -4.64 -12.54
C ASP A 151 16.85 -5.52 -11.87
N PRO A 152 16.44 -6.50 -11.04
CA PRO A 152 17.34 -7.42 -10.36
C PRO A 152 18.26 -8.19 -11.33
N ALA A 153 17.75 -8.54 -12.51
CA ALA A 153 18.52 -9.24 -13.55
C ALA A 153 19.72 -8.42 -14.07
N LEU A 154 19.70 -7.08 -13.89
CA LEU A 154 20.81 -6.18 -14.21
C LEU A 154 21.79 -5.97 -13.04
N GLY A 155 21.62 -6.70 -11.93
CA GLY A 155 22.46 -6.60 -10.73
C GLY A 155 22.14 -5.39 -9.85
N GLU A 156 20.97 -4.77 -10.03
CA GLU A 156 20.52 -3.68 -9.16
C GLU A 156 20.10 -4.20 -7.79
N VAL A 157 20.12 -3.35 -6.78
CA VAL A 157 19.82 -3.74 -5.39
C VAL A 157 18.59 -3.04 -4.84
N SER A 158 17.71 -3.80 -4.15
CA SER A 158 16.44 -3.33 -3.60
C SER A 158 16.58 -2.11 -2.67
N ASN A 159 17.64 -2.08 -1.85
CA ASN A 159 17.91 -0.99 -0.93
C ASN A 159 18.11 0.35 -1.64
N ARG A 160 18.76 0.35 -2.82
CA ARG A 160 18.98 1.57 -3.60
C ARG A 160 17.66 2.09 -4.17
N MET A 161 16.87 1.22 -4.76
CA MET A 161 15.52 1.56 -5.27
C MET A 161 14.65 2.17 -4.16
N THR A 162 14.64 1.56 -2.98
CA THR A 162 13.90 2.03 -1.80
C THR A 162 14.33 3.44 -1.39
N LEU A 163 15.64 3.70 -1.30
CA LEU A 163 16.19 5.02 -0.98
C LEU A 163 15.88 6.07 -2.05
N ASP A 164 15.95 5.70 -3.33
CA ASP A 164 15.66 6.61 -4.44
C ASP A 164 14.18 7.02 -4.45
N ALA A 165 13.24 6.08 -4.20
CA ALA A 165 11.82 6.38 -4.07
C ALA A 165 11.54 7.32 -2.88
N ASP A 166 12.13 7.05 -1.71
CA ASP A 166 11.98 7.87 -0.51
C ASP A 166 12.52 9.30 -0.72
N HIS A 167 13.71 9.45 -1.30
CA HIS A 167 14.27 10.76 -1.62
C HIS A 167 13.39 11.55 -2.59
N ARG A 168 12.87 10.90 -3.64
CA ARG A 168 11.98 11.55 -4.61
C ARG A 168 10.65 11.97 -3.98
N MET A 169 10.10 11.18 -3.06
CA MET A 169 8.91 11.52 -2.29
C MET A 169 9.16 12.75 -1.41
N TYR A 170 10.29 12.79 -0.70
CA TYR A 170 10.66 13.92 0.12
C TYR A 170 10.85 15.20 -0.70
N ASP A 171 11.53 15.12 -1.85
CA ASP A 171 11.70 16.25 -2.79
C ASP A 171 10.35 16.73 -3.35
N TYR A 172 9.43 15.82 -3.63
CA TYR A 172 8.06 16.14 -4.05
C TYR A 172 7.33 16.90 -2.93
N LYS A 173 7.38 16.41 -1.70
CA LYS A 173 6.79 17.01 -0.52
C LYS A 173 7.30 18.45 -0.29
N LEU A 174 8.60 18.68 -0.37
CA LEU A 174 9.18 20.01 -0.23
C LEU A 174 8.70 21.01 -1.29
N ARG A 175 8.59 20.58 -2.54
CA ARG A 175 8.11 21.43 -3.65
C ARG A 175 6.63 21.83 -3.49
N HIS A 176 5.80 20.93 -2.97
CA HIS A 176 4.37 21.18 -2.81
C HIS A 176 4.02 21.89 -1.50
N ALA A 177 4.78 21.69 -0.41
CA ALA A 177 4.62 22.43 0.83
C ALA A 177 4.81 23.95 0.63
N MET A 178 5.73 24.36 -0.24
CA MET A 178 5.96 25.79 -0.57
C MET A 178 4.81 26.45 -1.35
N HIS A 179 3.84 25.68 -1.85
CA HIS A 179 2.68 26.20 -2.58
C HIS A 179 1.39 26.26 -1.77
N LEU A 180 1.35 25.64 -0.58
CA LEU A 180 0.19 25.65 0.31
C LEU A 180 0.18 26.83 1.29
N ASP A 181 1.30 27.56 1.44
CA ASP A 181 1.46 28.75 2.29
C ASP A 181 1.18 30.07 1.55
N ARG A 182 0.51 30.03 0.40
CA ARG A 182 0.05 31.21 -0.37
C ARG A 182 -1.45 31.17 -0.61
#